data_6b1dfc4912e3187fa1e8a8f3cdb39141
#
_entry.id   6b1dfc4912e3187fa1e8a8f3cdb39141
#
_cell.length_a   1.000
_cell.length_b   1.000
_cell.length_c   1.000
_cell.angle_alpha   90.00
_cell.angle_beta   90.00
_cell.angle_gamma   90.00
#
_symmetry.space_group_name_H-M   'P 1'
#
loop_
_entity.id
_entity.type
_entity.pdbx_description
1 polymer ?
#
loop_
_entity_poly.entity_id
_entity_poly.type
_entity_poly.pdbx_seq_one_letter_code
_entity_poly.pdbx_strand_id
1 'polypeptide(L)'
;LFLIDDGAGGTLRKTAASRIKTYAGFSASSITGATALAEEPALTDEMVISDAGTLKRVDITHVLNTPGFLAKLSSDQTLSNNTWTKLALASELSDKSSTYDASTNYRFSPATAGLYHVGVGLGMESVGADDTVSIQVYKNGSAGYYGRVGNIPPIGATVYMHTDAVFLLDNNDYLEFYAIHNVGADRSLSANTTYAYGYRITGTEV
;
A
#
# COMPACT_ATOMS: atom_id res chain seq x y z
N LEU A 1 5.67 -47.55 22.23
CA LEU A 1 7.06 -48.01 22.36
C LEU A 1 7.45 -48.67 21.03
N PHE A 2 8.54 -48.21 20.41
CA PHE A 2 9.04 -48.73 19.15
C PHE A 2 10.35 -49.49 19.38
N LEU A 3 10.59 -50.49 18.55
CA LEU A 3 11.87 -51.18 18.47
C LEU A 3 12.67 -50.53 17.32
N ILE A 4 13.88 -50.07 17.63
CA ILE A 4 14.80 -49.53 16.62
C ILE A 4 16.13 -50.30 16.70
N ASP A 5 16.75 -50.51 15.54
CA ASP A 5 18.12 -50.93 15.43
C ASP A 5 19.01 -49.70 15.63
N ASP A 6 19.92 -49.73 16.59
CA ASP A 6 20.83 -48.61 16.86
C ASP A 6 22.12 -48.65 16.00
N GLY A 7 22.18 -49.56 15.05
CA GLY A 7 23.33 -49.73 14.15
C GLY A 7 24.59 -50.27 14.78
N ALA A 8 24.59 -50.54 16.07
CA ALA A 8 25.75 -51.04 16.82
C ALA A 8 25.61 -52.55 17.10
N GLY A 9 25.82 -53.36 16.10
CA GLY A 9 25.86 -54.82 16.24
C GLY A 9 24.50 -55.52 16.30
N GLY A 10 23.45 -54.93 15.74
CA GLY A 10 22.14 -55.56 15.57
C GLY A 10 21.30 -55.69 16.84
N THR A 11 21.56 -54.89 17.88
CA THR A 11 20.78 -54.90 19.10
C THR A 11 19.52 -54.02 18.97
N LEU A 12 18.36 -54.65 19.02
CA LEU A 12 17.08 -53.93 19.06
C LEU A 12 16.87 -53.25 20.41
N ARG A 13 16.66 -51.94 20.39
CA ARG A 13 16.37 -51.13 21.58
C ARG A 13 14.96 -50.56 21.56
N LYS A 14 14.33 -50.55 22.72
CA LYS A 14 13.03 -49.90 22.89
C LYS A 14 13.23 -48.41 23.04
N THR A 15 12.47 -47.62 22.27
CA THR A 15 12.45 -46.17 22.42
C THR A 15 11.01 -45.64 22.55
N ALA A 16 10.83 -44.56 23.28
CA ALA A 16 9.54 -43.91 23.38
C ALA A 16 9.22 -43.17 22.08
N ALA A 17 7.93 -43.11 21.70
CA ALA A 17 7.47 -42.36 20.55
C ALA A 17 7.86 -40.86 20.62
N SER A 18 7.96 -40.32 21.86
CA SER A 18 8.42 -38.96 22.09
C SER A 18 9.83 -38.68 21.57
N ARG A 19 10.73 -39.66 21.68
CA ARG A 19 12.11 -39.55 21.14
C ARG A 19 12.12 -39.55 19.60
N ILE A 20 11.28 -40.35 18.99
CA ILE A 20 11.13 -40.34 17.51
C ILE A 20 10.60 -39.00 17.05
N LYS A 21 9.60 -38.43 17.78
CA LYS A 21 9.08 -37.11 17.48
C LYS A 21 10.17 -36.01 17.59
N THR A 22 11.07 -36.12 18.56
CA THR A 22 12.19 -35.19 18.71
C THR A 22 13.20 -35.29 17.56
N TYR A 23 13.48 -36.51 17.07
CA TYR A 23 14.38 -36.70 15.93
C TYR A 23 13.75 -36.39 14.56
N ALA A 24 12.45 -36.59 14.42
CA ALA A 24 11.69 -36.33 13.20
C ALA A 24 11.12 -34.91 13.17
N GLY A 25 11.31 -34.12 14.26
CA GLY A 25 10.81 -32.76 14.37
C GLY A 25 11.56 -31.78 13.46
N PHE A 26 10.85 -30.77 13.00
CA PHE A 26 11.45 -29.64 12.31
C PHE A 26 12.31 -28.84 13.30
N SER A 27 13.60 -28.72 13.03
CA SER A 27 14.59 -28.08 13.92
C SER A 27 15.22 -26.88 13.23
N ALA A 28 15.89 -26.02 13.97
CA ALA A 28 16.64 -24.90 13.42
C ALA A 28 17.69 -25.36 12.39
N SER A 29 18.30 -26.53 12.60
CA SER A 29 19.24 -27.12 11.66
C SER A 29 18.59 -27.59 10.35
N SER A 30 17.29 -27.90 10.36
CA SER A 30 16.54 -28.19 9.14
C SER A 30 16.39 -26.96 8.25
N ILE A 31 16.38 -25.78 8.83
CA ILE A 31 16.36 -24.49 8.10
C ILE A 31 17.79 -24.14 7.65
N THR A 32 18.75 -24.13 8.59
CA THR A 32 20.10 -23.68 8.30
C THR A 32 20.89 -24.63 7.41
N GLY A 33 20.50 -25.90 7.37
CA GLY A 33 21.06 -26.93 6.48
C GLY A 33 20.39 -27.02 5.12
N ALA A 34 19.30 -26.30 4.88
CA ALA A 34 18.67 -26.23 3.57
C ALA A 34 19.50 -25.37 2.61
N THR A 35 19.45 -25.70 1.33
CA THR A 35 20.07 -24.86 0.30
C THR A 35 19.40 -23.49 0.29
N ALA A 36 20.20 -22.42 0.32
CA ALA A 36 19.68 -21.07 0.25
C ALA A 36 19.01 -20.82 -1.11
N LEU A 37 17.86 -20.15 -1.10
CA LEU A 37 17.26 -19.65 -2.33
C LEU A 37 18.18 -18.53 -2.88
N ALA A 38 18.63 -18.70 -4.12
CA ALA A 38 19.61 -17.80 -4.76
C ALA A 38 18.95 -16.69 -5.60
N GLU A 39 17.61 -16.66 -5.64
CA GLU A 39 16.80 -15.73 -6.44
C GLU A 39 15.62 -15.22 -5.61
N GLU A 40 14.89 -14.26 -6.16
CA GLU A 40 13.69 -13.72 -5.52
C GLU A 40 12.61 -14.83 -5.40
N PRO A 41 11.95 -14.99 -4.24
CA PRO A 41 10.90 -15.97 -4.07
C PRO A 41 9.78 -15.79 -5.09
N ALA A 42 9.33 -16.88 -5.69
CA ALA A 42 8.13 -16.86 -6.52
C ALA A 42 6.87 -16.62 -5.67
N LEU A 43 5.85 -16.02 -6.26
CA LEU A 43 4.58 -15.78 -5.54
C LEU A 43 3.88 -17.09 -5.11
N THR A 44 4.24 -18.22 -5.70
CA THR A 44 3.75 -19.54 -5.35
C THR A 44 4.55 -20.23 -4.25
N ASP A 45 5.67 -19.64 -3.83
CA ASP A 45 6.47 -20.21 -2.75
C ASP A 45 5.77 -20.03 -1.41
N GLU A 46 6.03 -20.97 -0.52
CA GLU A 46 5.37 -21.02 0.78
C GLU A 46 6.38 -20.95 1.92
N MET A 47 5.98 -20.29 2.98
CA MET A 47 6.72 -20.23 4.25
C MET A 47 6.00 -21.03 5.32
N VAL A 48 6.75 -21.59 6.25
CA VAL A 48 6.19 -22.22 7.45
C VAL A 48 6.25 -21.25 8.61
N ILE A 49 5.11 -21.04 9.25
CA ILE A 49 4.98 -20.18 10.43
C ILE A 49 4.37 -20.95 11.59
N SER A 50 4.65 -20.50 12.83
CA SER A 50 3.92 -20.96 14.01
C SER A 50 2.82 -19.94 14.32
N ASP A 51 1.57 -20.37 14.21
CA ASP A 51 0.40 -19.59 14.57
C ASP A 51 -0.20 -20.17 15.87
N ALA A 52 -0.05 -19.44 16.96
CA ALA A 52 -0.47 -19.89 18.29
C ALA A 52 -0.01 -21.31 18.66
N GLY A 53 1.22 -21.68 18.30
CA GLY A 53 1.80 -22.99 18.54
C GLY A 53 1.41 -24.07 17.52
N THR A 54 0.65 -23.73 16.50
CA THR A 54 0.30 -24.62 15.39
C THR A 54 1.13 -24.26 14.14
N LEU A 55 1.79 -25.26 13.54
CA LEU A 55 2.49 -25.03 12.26
C LEU A 55 1.49 -24.85 11.13
N LYS A 56 1.64 -23.76 10.40
CA LYS A 56 0.84 -23.42 9.21
C LYS A 56 1.75 -23.04 8.05
N ARG A 57 1.25 -23.22 6.83
CA ARG A 57 1.85 -22.66 5.62
C ARG A 57 1.25 -21.28 5.36
N VAL A 58 2.07 -20.39 4.85
CA VAL A 58 1.64 -19.09 4.32
C VAL A 58 2.30 -18.87 2.96
N ASP A 59 1.50 -18.53 1.97
CA ASP A 59 2.02 -18.15 0.66
C ASP A 59 2.77 -16.82 0.76
N ILE A 60 3.84 -16.70 -0.02
CA ILE A 60 4.64 -15.47 -0.04
C ILE A 60 3.79 -14.26 -0.46
N THR A 61 2.73 -14.48 -1.26
CA THR A 61 1.77 -13.44 -1.62
C THR A 61 1.13 -12.74 -0.41
N HIS A 62 0.86 -13.47 0.67
CA HIS A 62 0.29 -12.89 1.89
C HIS A 62 1.32 -12.09 2.69
N VAL A 63 2.61 -12.42 2.56
CA VAL A 63 3.70 -11.71 3.23
C VAL A 63 4.06 -10.43 2.50
N LEU A 64 4.09 -10.48 1.16
CA LEU A 64 4.48 -9.36 0.29
C LEU A 64 3.29 -8.51 -0.17
N ASN A 65 2.06 -8.91 0.16
CA ASN A 65 0.86 -8.18 -0.26
C ASN A 65 0.66 -6.92 0.58
N THR A 66 1.25 -5.83 0.12
CA THR A 66 1.03 -4.51 0.69
C THR A 66 -0.12 -3.84 -0.08
N PRO A 67 -1.25 -3.53 0.57
CA PRO A 67 -2.33 -2.76 -0.05
C PRO A 67 -1.81 -1.44 -0.60
N GLY A 68 -2.21 -1.09 -1.82
CA GLY A 68 -1.77 0.15 -2.44
C GLY A 68 -2.41 0.38 -3.80
N PHE A 69 -2.43 1.62 -4.25
CA PHE A 69 -2.99 2.04 -5.51
C PHE A 69 -2.13 3.09 -6.21
N LEU A 70 -2.32 3.20 -7.52
CA LEU A 70 -1.87 4.30 -8.36
C LEU A 70 -3.00 4.59 -9.36
N ALA A 71 -3.54 5.80 -9.33
CA ALA A 71 -4.60 6.25 -10.22
C ALA A 71 -4.31 7.65 -10.76
N LYS A 72 -4.83 7.95 -11.96
CA LYS A 72 -4.71 9.25 -12.60
C LYS A 72 -6.03 9.70 -13.20
N LEU A 73 -6.11 10.94 -13.65
CA LEU A 73 -7.23 11.38 -14.49
C LEU A 73 -7.26 10.57 -15.79
N SER A 74 -8.46 10.19 -16.24
CA SER A 74 -8.66 9.54 -17.54
C SER A 74 -8.73 10.56 -18.70
N SER A 75 -9.12 11.79 -18.39
CA SER A 75 -9.18 12.96 -19.28
C SER A 75 -8.94 14.22 -18.45
N ASP A 76 -8.65 15.32 -19.13
CA ASP A 76 -8.50 16.62 -18.46
C ASP A 76 -9.76 16.97 -17.68
N GLN A 77 -9.58 17.51 -16.48
CA GLN A 77 -10.66 17.87 -15.57
C GLN A 77 -10.68 19.37 -15.33
N THR A 78 -11.83 20.00 -15.56
CA THR A 78 -12.04 21.41 -15.23
C THR A 78 -12.23 21.60 -13.73
N LEU A 79 -11.51 22.55 -13.15
CA LEU A 79 -11.71 23.06 -11.80
C LEU A 79 -12.34 24.45 -11.85
N SER A 80 -13.41 24.63 -11.09
CA SER A 80 -14.03 25.95 -10.94
C SER A 80 -13.24 26.84 -9.99
N ASN A 81 -13.16 28.13 -10.35
CA ASN A 81 -12.45 29.13 -9.57
C ASN A 81 -12.96 29.18 -8.11
N ASN A 82 -12.04 29.27 -7.15
CA ASN A 82 -12.31 29.35 -5.71
C ASN A 82 -13.17 28.21 -5.14
N THR A 83 -13.14 27.02 -5.77
CA THR A 83 -13.94 25.88 -5.33
C THR A 83 -13.06 24.64 -5.12
N TRP A 84 -13.10 24.08 -3.92
CA TRP A 84 -12.48 22.77 -3.67
C TRP A 84 -13.18 21.71 -4.49
N THR A 85 -12.48 21.16 -5.44
CA THR A 85 -13.00 20.16 -6.38
C THR A 85 -12.27 18.85 -6.19
N LYS A 86 -13.05 17.77 -6.05
CA LYS A 86 -12.49 16.40 -5.98
C LYS A 86 -11.85 16.03 -7.31
N LEU A 87 -10.68 15.44 -7.25
CA LEU A 87 -10.00 14.88 -8.40
C LEU A 87 -10.65 13.53 -8.79
N ALA A 88 -11.24 13.48 -9.97
CA ALA A 88 -11.91 12.30 -10.51
C ALA A 88 -10.89 11.37 -11.19
N LEU A 89 -10.00 10.76 -10.41
CA LEU A 89 -8.91 9.92 -10.89
C LEU A 89 -9.47 8.57 -11.39
N ALA A 90 -10.10 8.57 -12.55
CA ALA A 90 -10.86 7.46 -13.10
C ALA A 90 -10.01 6.43 -13.88
N SER A 91 -8.72 6.66 -14.03
CA SER A 91 -7.79 5.73 -14.68
C SER A 91 -6.90 5.08 -13.64
N GLU A 92 -7.28 3.89 -13.24
CA GLU A 92 -6.49 3.05 -12.34
C GLU A 92 -5.34 2.40 -13.10
N LEU A 93 -4.11 2.61 -12.64
CA LEU A 93 -2.89 2.03 -13.21
C LEU A 93 -2.43 0.81 -12.41
N SER A 94 -2.70 0.81 -11.13
CA SER A 94 -2.44 -0.29 -10.21
C SER A 94 -3.35 -0.17 -9.01
N ASP A 95 -3.98 -1.26 -8.62
CA ASP A 95 -4.70 -1.36 -7.35
C ASP A 95 -4.53 -2.76 -6.76
N LYS A 96 -3.67 -2.86 -5.78
CA LYS A 96 -3.51 -4.10 -5.02
C LYS A 96 -4.56 -4.14 -3.91
N SER A 97 -5.28 -5.25 -3.86
CA SER A 97 -6.32 -5.52 -2.85
C SER A 97 -7.61 -4.72 -3.04
N SER A 98 -7.89 -4.19 -4.24
CA SER A 98 -9.11 -3.46 -4.58
C SER A 98 -9.40 -2.33 -3.55
N THR A 99 -8.42 -1.47 -3.36
CA THR A 99 -8.44 -0.42 -2.34
C THR A 99 -8.85 0.95 -2.88
N TYR A 100 -8.88 1.11 -4.20
CA TYR A 100 -9.24 2.37 -4.85
C TYR A 100 -10.53 2.22 -5.67
N ASP A 101 -11.47 3.14 -5.48
CA ASP A 101 -12.68 3.25 -6.30
C ASP A 101 -12.48 4.29 -7.41
N ALA A 102 -12.16 3.83 -8.60
CA ALA A 102 -11.93 4.67 -9.78
C ALA A 102 -13.23 4.99 -10.56
N SER A 103 -14.39 4.55 -10.12
CA SER A 103 -15.63 4.61 -10.89
C SER A 103 -16.71 5.52 -10.31
N THR A 104 -16.89 5.50 -9.01
CA THR A 104 -18.01 6.18 -8.33
C THR A 104 -17.55 7.24 -7.35
N ASN A 105 -16.65 6.87 -6.43
CA ASN A 105 -16.28 7.77 -5.35
C ASN A 105 -14.89 8.39 -5.52
N TYR A 106 -14.05 7.89 -6.43
CA TYR A 106 -12.68 8.37 -6.66
C TYR A 106 -11.91 8.53 -5.35
N ARG A 107 -11.83 7.44 -4.58
CA ARG A 107 -11.26 7.46 -3.23
C ARG A 107 -10.45 6.20 -2.94
N PHE A 108 -9.47 6.32 -2.08
CA PHE A 108 -8.71 5.23 -1.52
C PHE A 108 -9.35 4.79 -0.20
N SER A 109 -9.74 3.51 -0.11
CA SER A 109 -10.39 2.90 1.06
C SER A 109 -9.69 1.60 1.41
N PRO A 110 -8.63 1.63 2.20
CA PRO A 110 -7.93 0.41 2.57
C PRO A 110 -8.79 -0.45 3.49
N ALA A 111 -8.89 -1.74 3.15
CA ALA A 111 -9.62 -2.70 3.99
C ALA A 111 -8.82 -3.18 5.21
N THR A 112 -7.62 -2.68 5.39
CA THR A 112 -6.69 -3.14 6.44
C THR A 112 -6.13 -1.93 7.18
N ALA A 113 -6.22 -1.95 8.50
CA ALA A 113 -5.68 -0.88 9.34
C ALA A 113 -4.15 -0.79 9.26
N GLY A 114 -3.60 0.42 9.36
CA GLY A 114 -2.16 0.65 9.32
C GLY A 114 -1.75 2.09 9.04
N LEU A 115 -0.44 2.29 8.96
CA LEU A 115 0.15 3.52 8.47
C LEU A 115 0.29 3.44 6.95
N TYR A 116 -0.21 4.48 6.27
CA TYR A 116 -0.21 4.59 4.81
C TYR A 116 0.53 5.85 4.38
N HIS A 117 1.47 5.71 3.46
CA HIS A 117 2.03 6.83 2.72
C HIS A 117 1.16 7.10 1.50
N VAL A 118 0.72 8.33 1.34
CA VAL A 118 -0.19 8.74 0.27
C VAL A 118 0.32 10.03 -0.34
N GLY A 119 0.38 10.09 -1.66
CA GLY A 119 0.79 11.26 -2.41
C GLY A 119 -0.18 11.62 -3.52
N VAL A 120 -0.22 12.89 -3.86
CA VAL A 120 -1.02 13.43 -4.96
C VAL A 120 -0.25 14.52 -5.69
N GLY A 121 -0.26 14.44 -7.01
CA GLY A 121 0.33 15.44 -7.89
C GLY A 121 -0.68 15.97 -8.89
N LEU A 122 -0.52 17.22 -9.30
CA LEU A 122 -1.29 17.83 -10.39
C LEU A 122 -0.44 18.72 -11.28
N GLY A 123 -0.89 18.87 -12.53
CA GLY A 123 -0.44 19.92 -13.44
C GLY A 123 -1.60 20.78 -13.86
N MET A 124 -1.47 22.10 -13.68
CA MET A 124 -2.46 23.10 -14.06
C MET A 124 -1.83 24.12 -15.00
N GLU A 125 -2.49 24.41 -16.10
CA GLU A 125 -2.04 25.39 -17.08
C GLU A 125 -2.56 26.81 -16.78
N SER A 126 -1.85 27.81 -17.31
CA SER A 126 -2.29 29.21 -17.32
C SER A 126 -2.53 29.79 -15.92
N VAL A 127 -1.65 29.47 -14.96
CA VAL A 127 -1.62 30.10 -13.63
C VAL A 127 -0.83 31.39 -13.73
N GLY A 128 -1.41 32.50 -13.28
CA GLY A 128 -0.81 33.83 -13.34
C GLY A 128 0.03 34.18 -12.12
N ALA A 129 0.59 35.39 -12.16
CA ALA A 129 1.24 35.99 -11.00
C ALA A 129 0.21 36.21 -9.89
N ASP A 130 0.60 35.98 -8.66
CA ASP A 130 -0.25 36.16 -7.45
C ASP A 130 -1.42 35.16 -7.32
N ASP A 131 -1.56 34.23 -8.28
CA ASP A 131 -2.55 33.17 -8.18
C ASP A 131 -2.08 32.07 -7.22
N THR A 132 -3.03 31.43 -6.58
CA THR A 132 -2.76 30.25 -5.74
C THR A 132 -3.42 29.01 -6.30
N VAL A 133 -2.70 27.92 -6.25
CA VAL A 133 -3.23 26.56 -6.45
C VAL A 133 -2.93 25.78 -5.19
N SER A 134 -3.85 24.98 -4.72
CA SER A 134 -3.63 24.11 -3.56
C SER A 134 -4.16 22.72 -3.84
N ILE A 135 -3.46 21.73 -3.30
CA ILE A 135 -3.91 20.35 -3.23
C ILE A 135 -4.11 19.99 -1.76
N GLN A 136 -5.07 19.14 -1.48
CA GLN A 136 -5.28 18.61 -0.14
C GLN A 136 -5.85 17.21 -0.17
N VAL A 137 -5.35 16.35 0.73
CA VAL A 137 -5.94 15.05 1.00
C VAL A 137 -6.99 15.19 2.09
N TYR A 138 -8.19 14.68 1.84
CA TYR A 138 -9.30 14.64 2.78
C TYR A 138 -9.40 13.24 3.37
N LYS A 139 -9.54 13.15 4.68
CA LYS A 139 -9.86 11.90 5.37
C LYS A 139 -11.32 11.92 5.80
N ASN A 140 -12.09 10.91 5.38
CA ASN A 140 -13.51 10.75 5.71
C ASN A 140 -14.36 12.00 5.38
N GLY A 141 -14.09 12.57 4.21
CA GLY A 141 -14.79 13.76 3.73
C GLY A 141 -14.41 15.07 4.43
N SER A 142 -13.44 15.04 5.34
CA SER A 142 -12.99 16.21 6.07
C SER A 142 -11.60 16.64 5.66
N ALA A 143 -11.41 17.96 5.50
CA ALA A 143 -10.10 18.54 5.25
C ALA A 143 -9.19 18.34 6.47
N GLY A 144 -8.07 17.62 6.25
CA GLY A 144 -7.04 17.42 7.28
C GLY A 144 -5.95 18.49 7.23
N TYR A 145 -5.09 18.48 8.24
CA TYR A 145 -3.90 19.34 8.27
C TYR A 145 -2.73 18.78 7.46
N TYR A 146 -2.79 17.47 7.10
CA TYR A 146 -1.73 16.75 6.40
C TYR A 146 -2.03 16.64 4.91
N GLY A 147 -0.99 16.49 4.11
CA GLY A 147 -1.11 16.32 2.67
C GLY A 147 -1.69 17.57 1.99
N ARG A 148 -1.29 18.76 2.45
CA ARG A 148 -1.64 20.02 1.84
C ARG A 148 -0.40 20.74 1.35
N VAL A 149 -0.45 21.19 0.11
CA VAL A 149 0.50 22.13 -0.47
C VAL A 149 -0.28 23.24 -1.14
N GLY A 150 0.21 24.44 -1.06
CA GLY A 150 -0.38 25.61 -1.71
C GLY A 150 0.65 26.70 -1.85
N ASN A 151 0.32 27.67 -2.67
CA ASN A 151 1.10 28.84 -2.99
C ASN A 151 2.19 28.61 -4.04
N ILE A 152 2.11 29.34 -5.14
CA ILE A 152 2.97 29.15 -6.29
C ILE A 152 3.52 30.48 -6.75
N PRO A 153 4.82 30.50 -7.09
CA PRO A 153 5.44 31.69 -7.63
C PRO A 153 4.84 32.09 -8.98
N PRO A 154 4.88 33.38 -9.31
CA PRO A 154 4.21 33.97 -10.45
C PRO A 154 4.85 33.59 -11.76
N ILE A 155 4.25 32.70 -12.48
CA ILE A 155 4.66 32.43 -13.88
C ILE A 155 3.39 32.10 -14.67
N GLY A 156 3.07 32.84 -15.72
CA GLY A 156 1.97 32.51 -16.63
C GLY A 156 2.25 31.22 -17.42
N ALA A 157 2.55 30.14 -16.74
CA ALA A 157 2.99 28.86 -17.25
C ALA A 157 2.22 27.71 -16.59
N THR A 158 2.46 26.49 -17.05
CA THR A 158 1.98 25.28 -16.39
C THR A 158 2.67 25.11 -15.04
N VAL A 159 1.88 24.89 -14.03
CA VAL A 159 2.34 24.64 -12.68
C VAL A 159 2.21 23.15 -12.36
N TYR A 160 3.28 22.57 -11.84
CA TYR A 160 3.31 21.22 -11.34
C TYR A 160 3.45 21.24 -9.83
N MET A 161 2.56 20.55 -9.15
CA MET A 161 2.57 20.46 -7.68
C MET A 161 2.48 19.01 -7.23
N HIS A 162 3.06 18.74 -6.09
CA HIS A 162 2.95 17.46 -5.41
C HIS A 162 2.90 17.69 -3.90
N THR A 163 2.11 16.88 -3.22
CA THR A 163 2.14 16.74 -1.76
C THR A 163 2.00 15.28 -1.38
N ASP A 164 2.58 14.93 -0.26
CA ASP A 164 2.44 13.63 0.34
C ASP A 164 2.31 13.74 1.86
N ALA A 165 1.78 12.71 2.47
CA ALA A 165 1.67 12.60 3.91
C ALA A 165 1.50 11.14 4.35
N VAL A 166 1.72 10.90 5.63
CA VAL A 166 1.45 9.62 6.26
C VAL A 166 0.16 9.71 7.06
N PHE A 167 -0.74 8.76 6.83
CA PHE A 167 -2.02 8.66 7.50
C PHE A 167 -2.12 7.36 8.28
N LEU A 168 -2.55 7.45 9.52
CA LEU A 168 -3.05 6.30 10.24
C LEU A 168 -4.51 6.08 9.82
N LEU A 169 -4.76 4.94 9.18
CA LEU A 169 -6.08 4.56 8.68
C LEU A 169 -6.52 3.25 9.32
N ASP A 170 -7.80 3.13 9.60
CA ASP A 170 -8.43 1.87 9.94
C ASP A 170 -9.28 1.34 8.76
N ASN A 171 -9.93 0.21 8.94
CA ASN A 171 -10.63 -0.49 7.86
C ASN A 171 -11.89 0.21 7.33
N ASN A 172 -12.35 1.28 7.98
CA ASN A 172 -13.51 2.08 7.58
C ASN A 172 -13.11 3.47 7.06
N ASP A 173 -11.84 3.83 7.20
CA ASP A 173 -11.34 5.11 6.72
C ASP A 173 -11.19 5.15 5.21
N TYR A 174 -11.33 6.35 4.65
CA TYR A 174 -11.04 6.61 3.25
C TYR A 174 -10.34 7.96 3.06
N LEU A 175 -9.59 8.06 1.97
CA LEU A 175 -8.93 9.28 1.54
C LEU A 175 -9.43 9.72 0.17
N GLU A 176 -9.63 11.00 0.02
CA GLU A 176 -10.03 11.66 -1.21
C GLU A 176 -9.06 12.80 -1.51
N PHE A 177 -8.91 13.14 -2.78
CA PHE A 177 -7.94 14.11 -3.26
C PHE A 177 -8.67 15.31 -3.84
N TYR A 178 -8.34 16.49 -3.36
CA TYR A 178 -9.00 17.73 -3.75
C TYR A 178 -7.98 18.78 -4.20
N ALA A 179 -8.42 19.64 -5.12
CA ALA A 179 -7.66 20.79 -5.54
C ALA A 179 -8.54 22.05 -5.57
N ILE A 180 -7.91 23.20 -5.42
CA ILE A 180 -8.52 24.53 -5.55
C ILE A 180 -7.54 25.48 -6.18
N HIS A 181 -8.06 26.50 -6.88
CA HIS A 181 -7.28 27.65 -7.35
C HIS A 181 -8.11 28.95 -7.27
N ASN A 182 -7.44 30.11 -7.37
CA ASN A 182 -8.07 31.43 -7.38
C ASN A 182 -7.75 32.25 -8.65
N VAL A 183 -7.46 31.60 -9.76
CA VAL A 183 -6.98 32.20 -11.02
C VAL A 183 -8.01 33.13 -11.70
N GLY A 184 -9.17 33.32 -11.11
CA GLY A 184 -10.21 34.23 -11.60
C GLY A 184 -11.13 33.64 -12.68
N ALA A 185 -10.81 32.49 -13.25
CA ALA A 185 -11.63 31.75 -14.22
C ALA A 185 -11.35 30.26 -14.09
N ASP A 186 -12.25 29.43 -14.60
CA ASP A 186 -12.07 27.97 -14.59
C ASP A 186 -10.77 27.57 -15.27
N ARG A 187 -10.13 26.52 -14.77
CA ARG A 187 -8.87 25.98 -15.26
C ARG A 187 -8.95 24.49 -15.46
N SER A 188 -8.15 23.99 -16.39
CA SER A 188 -8.03 22.56 -16.68
C SER A 188 -6.83 21.96 -15.97
N LEU A 189 -7.04 20.83 -15.31
CA LEU A 189 -5.98 19.92 -14.88
C LEU A 189 -5.66 18.94 -16.01
N SER A 190 -4.38 18.75 -16.27
CA SER A 190 -3.92 17.80 -17.29
C SER A 190 -4.01 16.36 -16.79
N ALA A 191 -4.64 15.50 -17.57
CA ALA A 191 -4.72 14.07 -17.31
C ALA A 191 -3.35 13.37 -17.33
N ASN A 192 -2.36 13.95 -18.00
CA ASN A 192 -1.02 13.38 -18.10
C ASN A 192 -0.17 13.61 -16.85
N THR A 193 -0.56 14.57 -16.02
CA THR A 193 0.26 15.01 -14.87
C THR A 193 -0.51 15.03 -13.55
N THR A 194 -1.80 14.66 -13.57
CA THR A 194 -2.62 14.62 -12.37
C THR A 194 -2.88 13.17 -11.95
N TYR A 195 -2.38 12.81 -10.79
CA TYR A 195 -2.39 11.45 -10.27
C TYR A 195 -2.39 11.42 -8.75
N ALA A 196 -2.76 10.28 -8.17
CA ALA A 196 -2.52 9.98 -6.76
C ALA A 196 -2.06 8.53 -6.60
N TYR A 197 -1.35 8.29 -5.53
CA TYR A 197 -0.90 6.97 -5.13
C TYR A 197 -0.94 6.82 -3.62
N GLY A 198 -0.93 5.59 -3.17
CA GLY A 198 -0.79 5.28 -1.75
C GLY A 198 -0.44 3.83 -1.54
N TYR A 199 0.27 3.55 -0.47
CA TYR A 199 0.61 2.20 -0.06
C TYR A 199 0.81 2.11 1.45
N ARG A 200 0.59 0.93 1.99
CA ARG A 200 0.77 0.64 3.41
C ARG A 200 2.25 0.55 3.75
N ILE A 201 2.67 1.29 4.76
CA ILE A 201 4.03 1.23 5.30
C ILE A 201 4.13 0.08 6.31
N THR A 202 3.20 0.03 7.26
CA THR A 202 3.15 -0.98 8.32
C THR A 202 1.75 -1.16 8.86
N GLY A 203 1.51 -2.28 9.57
CA GLY A 203 0.30 -2.45 10.35
C GLY A 203 0.23 -1.51 11.55
N THR A 204 -0.94 -1.43 12.16
CA THR A 204 -1.07 -0.90 13.52
C THR A 204 -0.49 -1.93 14.48
N GLU A 205 0.37 -1.51 15.39
CA GLU A 205 0.68 -2.33 16.57
C GLU A 205 -0.59 -2.43 17.41
N VAL A 206 -0.94 -3.65 17.76
CA VAL A 206 -2.04 -3.96 18.68
C VAL A 206 -1.53 -3.97 20.10
#